data_bfc48a8a87e4ad57db6c047f5974b636
#
_entry.id   bfc48a8a87e4ad57db6c047f5974b636
#
_cell.length_a   1.000
_cell.length_b   1.000
_cell.length_c   1.000
_cell.angle_alpha   90.00
_cell.angle_beta   90.00
_cell.angle_gamma   90.00
#
_symmetry.space_group_name_H-M   'P 1'
#
loop_
_entity.id
_entity.type
_entity.pdbx_description
1 polymer ?
#
loop_
_entity_poly.entity_id
_entity_poly.type
_entity_poly.pdbx_seq_one_letter_code
_entity_poly.pdbx_strand_id
1 'polypeptide(L)'
;AAGVVLETANGDATMLPFADASFDRIIASEVMEHIDDDEGALAELVRVLRPGGVLAVTIPARFPERICWALSEDYHAPNQPGGHVRIYKNGELQSRMAAAGLEVVDEHRVHALHSPYWWLRCAVGPNRPIEESRVVSLYHRLLTWDIVKAPRTTRMVERLFAPILGKSLVVYARRPITVVTGLPRLLAGNTPEEVGTREHDHVTA
;
A
#
# COMPACT_ATOMS: atom_id res chain seq x y z
N ALA A 1 22.11 -15.91 12.43
CA ALA A 1 20.99 -15.23 11.75
C ALA A 1 20.00 -16.31 11.33
N ALA A 2 18.76 -16.27 11.79
CA ALA A 2 17.71 -17.14 11.29
C ALA A 2 17.50 -16.78 9.80
N GLY A 3 17.72 -17.74 8.90
CA GLY A 3 17.48 -17.55 7.48
C GLY A 3 15.98 -17.32 7.24
N VAL A 4 15.63 -16.21 6.61
CA VAL A 4 14.27 -15.99 6.13
C VAL A 4 14.12 -16.79 4.85
N VAL A 5 13.17 -17.71 4.80
CA VAL A 5 12.78 -18.41 3.57
C VAL A 5 11.90 -17.46 2.77
N LEU A 6 12.34 -17.10 1.57
CA LEU A 6 11.56 -16.30 0.63
C LEU A 6 11.05 -17.22 -0.48
N GLU A 7 9.75 -17.20 -0.69
CA GLU A 7 9.11 -17.80 -1.86
C GLU A 7 8.88 -16.69 -2.90
N THR A 8 9.14 -16.99 -4.16
CA THR A 8 8.92 -16.05 -5.26
C THR A 8 7.89 -16.63 -6.22
N ALA A 9 6.95 -15.78 -6.66
CA ALA A 9 6.00 -16.12 -7.70
C ALA A 9 6.05 -15.03 -8.78
N ASN A 10 5.92 -15.44 -10.05
CA ASN A 10 5.70 -14.52 -11.15
C ASN A 10 4.20 -14.45 -11.43
N GLY A 11 3.66 -13.26 -11.65
CA GLY A 11 2.23 -13.07 -11.88
C GLY A 11 1.90 -11.67 -12.36
N ASP A 12 0.69 -11.51 -12.87
CA ASP A 12 0.08 -10.24 -13.20
C ASP A 12 -0.53 -9.63 -11.94
N ALA A 13 -0.25 -8.37 -11.66
CA ALA A 13 -0.79 -7.68 -10.48
C ALA A 13 -2.31 -7.52 -10.54
N THR A 14 -2.92 -7.57 -11.74
CA THR A 14 -4.37 -7.54 -11.95
C THR A 14 -5.02 -8.93 -11.84
N MET A 15 -4.22 -9.99 -11.68
CA MET A 15 -4.68 -11.37 -11.53
C MET A 15 -3.66 -12.17 -10.71
N LEU A 16 -3.59 -11.90 -9.40
CA LEU A 16 -2.61 -12.52 -8.51
C LEU A 16 -2.88 -14.02 -8.31
N PRO A 17 -1.83 -14.89 -8.41
CA PRO A 17 -1.97 -16.34 -8.29
C PRO A 17 -2.12 -16.81 -6.84
N PHE A 18 -2.88 -16.11 -6.03
CA PHE A 18 -3.10 -16.41 -4.63
C PHE A 18 -4.59 -16.51 -4.31
N ALA A 19 -4.94 -17.33 -3.34
CA ALA A 19 -6.32 -17.45 -2.86
C ALA A 19 -6.79 -16.18 -2.15
N ASP A 20 -8.12 -15.98 -2.07
CA ASP A 20 -8.72 -14.90 -1.31
C ASP A 20 -8.27 -14.94 0.15
N ALA A 21 -8.06 -13.77 0.73
CA ALA A 21 -7.71 -13.62 2.15
C ALA A 21 -6.51 -14.49 2.58
N SER A 22 -5.47 -14.58 1.74
CA SER A 22 -4.27 -15.40 2.04
C SER A 22 -3.18 -14.64 2.81
N PHE A 23 -3.22 -13.30 2.82
CA PHE A 23 -2.17 -12.50 3.45
C PHE A 23 -2.70 -11.60 4.57
N ASP A 24 -1.98 -11.52 5.67
CA ASP A 24 -2.26 -10.60 6.78
C ASP A 24 -1.71 -9.21 6.51
N ARG A 25 -0.61 -9.12 5.74
CA ARG A 25 0.07 -7.88 5.38
C ARG A 25 0.57 -7.94 3.95
N ILE A 26 0.38 -6.85 3.22
CA ILE A 26 0.86 -6.69 1.85
C ILE A 26 1.61 -5.37 1.74
N ILE A 27 2.70 -5.39 0.98
CA ILE A 27 3.44 -4.19 0.60
C ILE A 27 3.50 -4.15 -0.93
N ALA A 28 2.93 -3.12 -1.53
CA ALA A 28 3.09 -2.78 -2.94
C ALA A 28 3.97 -1.53 -3.05
N SER A 29 5.27 -1.74 -3.31
CA SER A 29 6.26 -0.67 -3.24
C SER A 29 6.68 -0.24 -4.64
N GLU A 30 6.36 1.00 -5.03
CA GLU A 30 6.70 1.59 -6.33
C GLU A 30 6.27 0.65 -7.49
N VAL A 31 5.00 0.27 -7.50
CA VAL A 31 4.42 -0.68 -8.48
C VAL A 31 3.23 -0.06 -9.19
N MET A 32 2.34 0.62 -8.45
CA MET A 32 1.03 1.08 -8.94
C MET A 32 1.15 2.12 -10.06
N GLU A 33 2.22 2.91 -10.08
CA GLU A 33 2.52 3.91 -11.12
C GLU A 33 2.91 3.31 -12.46
N HIS A 34 3.23 2.00 -12.51
CA HIS A 34 3.60 1.27 -13.71
C HIS A 34 2.46 0.47 -14.34
N ILE A 35 1.33 0.33 -13.64
CA ILE A 35 0.21 -0.51 -14.06
C ILE A 35 -0.88 0.35 -14.68
N ASP A 36 -1.28 0.08 -15.93
CA ASP A 36 -2.35 0.82 -16.59
C ASP A 36 -3.70 0.63 -15.89
N ASP A 37 -4.05 -0.59 -15.52
CA ASP A 37 -5.22 -0.93 -14.72
C ASP A 37 -4.86 -1.03 -13.22
N ASP A 38 -4.55 0.10 -12.61
CA ASP A 38 -4.22 0.16 -11.20
C ASP A 38 -5.43 -0.07 -10.28
N GLU A 39 -6.66 0.16 -10.76
CA GLU A 39 -7.87 -0.17 -10.02
C GLU A 39 -8.07 -1.68 -9.94
N GLY A 40 -7.86 -2.41 -11.05
CA GLY A 40 -7.86 -3.87 -11.06
C GLY A 40 -6.77 -4.48 -10.17
N ALA A 41 -5.55 -3.93 -10.23
CA ALA A 41 -4.48 -4.35 -9.34
C ALA A 41 -4.80 -4.11 -7.86
N LEU A 42 -5.41 -2.96 -7.53
CA LEU A 42 -5.83 -2.65 -6.16
C LEU A 42 -6.93 -3.60 -5.69
N ALA A 43 -7.89 -3.93 -6.56
CA ALA A 43 -8.94 -4.92 -6.25
C ALA A 43 -8.36 -6.31 -5.93
N GLU A 44 -7.35 -6.75 -6.68
CA GLU A 44 -6.64 -7.99 -6.42
C GLU A 44 -5.87 -7.97 -5.10
N LEU A 45 -5.16 -6.87 -4.79
CA LEU A 45 -4.51 -6.69 -3.49
C LEU A 45 -5.52 -6.77 -2.33
N VAL A 46 -6.70 -6.18 -2.50
CA VAL A 46 -7.79 -6.27 -1.51
C VAL A 46 -8.34 -7.69 -1.43
N ARG A 47 -8.52 -8.39 -2.55
CA ARG A 47 -9.02 -9.76 -2.57
C ARG A 47 -8.14 -10.70 -1.75
N VAL A 48 -6.82 -10.64 -1.99
CA VAL A 48 -5.86 -11.54 -1.32
C VAL A 48 -5.53 -11.12 0.12
N LEU A 49 -5.82 -9.86 0.51
CA LEU A 49 -5.63 -9.37 1.89
C LEU A 49 -6.76 -9.89 2.78
N ARG A 50 -6.44 -10.40 3.97
CA ARG A 50 -7.45 -10.83 4.95
C ARG A 50 -8.27 -9.67 5.51
N PRO A 51 -9.54 -9.90 5.91
CA PRO A 51 -10.25 -8.96 6.75
C PRO A 51 -9.44 -8.61 8.00
N GLY A 52 -9.27 -7.33 8.32
CA GLY A 52 -8.40 -6.83 9.38
C GLY A 52 -6.92 -6.70 8.99
N GLY A 53 -6.53 -7.21 7.83
CA GLY A 53 -5.18 -7.10 7.30
C GLY A 53 -4.79 -5.67 6.89
N VAL A 54 -3.50 -5.44 6.73
CA VAL A 54 -2.93 -4.11 6.40
C VAL A 54 -2.23 -4.16 5.05
N LEU A 55 -2.56 -3.21 4.18
CA LEU A 55 -1.89 -2.92 2.92
C LEU A 55 -1.07 -1.63 3.05
N ALA A 56 0.21 -1.70 2.72
CA ALA A 56 1.06 -0.52 2.52
C ALA A 56 1.34 -0.35 1.03
N VAL A 57 1.03 0.81 0.48
CA VAL A 57 1.34 1.16 -0.91
C VAL A 57 2.30 2.33 -0.91
N THR A 58 3.38 2.23 -1.68
CA THR A 58 4.24 3.39 -1.96
C THR A 58 4.15 3.77 -3.42
N ILE A 59 4.11 5.06 -3.68
CA ILE A 59 4.11 5.65 -5.01
C ILE A 59 5.05 6.86 -5.02
N PRO A 60 5.57 7.27 -6.19
CA PRO A 60 6.30 8.52 -6.32
C PRO A 60 5.46 9.71 -5.85
N ALA A 61 6.03 10.53 -4.98
CA ALA A 61 5.36 11.74 -4.50
C ALA A 61 5.26 12.77 -5.62
N ARG A 62 4.09 13.37 -5.78
CA ARG A 62 3.73 14.23 -6.91
C ARG A 62 4.73 15.34 -7.22
N PHE A 63 5.20 16.05 -6.20
CA PHE A 63 6.08 17.21 -6.42
C PHE A 63 7.46 16.81 -6.97
N PRO A 64 8.22 15.88 -6.32
CA PRO A 64 9.50 15.41 -6.86
C PRO A 64 9.37 14.75 -8.23
N GLU A 65 8.30 13.99 -8.46
CA GLU A 65 8.05 13.27 -9.69
C GLU A 65 7.82 14.22 -10.88
N ARG A 66 7.02 15.26 -10.68
CA ARG A 66 6.80 16.28 -11.71
C ARG A 66 8.08 16.97 -12.15
N ILE A 67 9.04 17.16 -11.25
CA ILE A 67 10.34 17.73 -11.61
C ILE A 67 11.12 16.73 -12.47
N CYS A 68 11.14 15.44 -12.16
CA CYS A 68 11.76 14.41 -12.99
C CYS A 68 11.17 14.43 -14.41
N TRP A 69 9.85 14.45 -14.53
CA TRP A 69 9.16 14.47 -15.83
C TRP A 69 9.45 15.74 -16.62
N ALA A 70 9.56 16.90 -15.95
CA ALA A 70 9.92 18.16 -16.60
C ALA A 70 11.39 18.23 -17.06
N LEU A 71 12.28 17.46 -16.42
CA LEU A 71 13.70 17.43 -16.71
C LEU A 71 14.07 16.42 -17.80
N SER A 72 13.30 15.37 -17.99
CA SER A 72 13.63 14.32 -18.97
C SER A 72 12.39 13.56 -19.44
N GLU A 73 12.18 13.54 -20.74
CA GLU A 73 11.18 12.69 -21.39
C GLU A 73 11.57 11.20 -21.37
N ASP A 74 12.86 10.90 -21.27
CA ASP A 74 13.40 9.53 -21.19
C ASP A 74 13.21 8.88 -19.80
N TYR A 75 12.58 9.59 -18.86
CA TYR A 75 12.39 9.10 -17.51
C TYR A 75 11.06 8.35 -17.31
N HIS A 76 10.09 8.58 -18.18
CA HIS A 76 8.73 8.03 -18.04
C HIS A 76 8.21 7.42 -19.35
N ALA A 77 7.11 6.66 -19.28
CA ALA A 77 6.43 6.12 -20.44
C ALA A 77 5.86 7.27 -21.35
N PRO A 78 5.78 7.08 -22.67
CA PRO A 78 6.13 5.84 -23.38
C PRO A 78 7.61 5.73 -23.74
N ASN A 79 8.44 6.75 -23.51
CA ASN A 79 9.83 6.79 -23.96
C ASN A 79 10.73 5.83 -23.17
N GLN A 80 10.35 5.51 -21.92
CA GLN A 80 11.02 4.52 -21.08
C GLN A 80 10.15 3.27 -20.96
N PRO A 81 10.55 2.11 -21.56
CA PRO A 81 9.86 0.85 -21.36
C PRO A 81 9.81 0.48 -19.87
N GLY A 82 8.61 0.22 -19.35
CA GLY A 82 8.39 -0.01 -17.92
C GLY A 82 8.55 1.24 -17.05
N GLY A 83 8.58 2.45 -17.65
CA GLY A 83 8.57 3.71 -16.93
C GLY A 83 7.21 4.01 -16.28
N HIS A 84 7.17 5.10 -15.51
CA HIS A 84 5.92 5.52 -14.86
C HIS A 84 4.90 5.96 -15.92
N VAL A 85 3.72 5.38 -15.87
CA VAL A 85 2.61 5.72 -16.80
C VAL A 85 1.76 6.88 -16.26
N ARG A 86 1.89 7.20 -14.96
CA ARG A 86 1.12 8.27 -14.30
C ARG A 86 1.83 8.93 -13.14
N ILE A 87 1.38 10.13 -12.84
CA ILE A 87 1.66 10.83 -11.57
C ILE A 87 0.36 10.95 -10.78
N TYR A 88 0.27 10.29 -9.65
CA TYR A 88 -0.89 10.40 -8.77
C TYR A 88 -1.06 11.84 -8.25
N LYS A 89 -2.30 12.35 -8.27
CA LYS A 89 -2.65 13.61 -7.62
C LYS A 89 -2.67 13.43 -6.11
N ASN A 90 -2.60 14.54 -5.37
CA ASN A 90 -2.72 14.48 -3.92
C ASN A 90 -4.10 13.93 -3.53
N GLY A 91 -4.12 12.90 -2.68
CA GLY A 91 -5.34 12.24 -2.24
C GLY A 91 -5.95 11.23 -3.23
N GLU A 92 -5.39 11.09 -4.44
CA GLU A 92 -5.96 10.19 -5.45
C GLU A 92 -5.81 8.72 -5.06
N LEU A 93 -4.61 8.30 -4.61
CA LEU A 93 -4.41 6.94 -4.13
C LEU A 93 -5.31 6.60 -2.95
N GLN A 94 -5.42 7.51 -1.98
CA GLN A 94 -6.29 7.35 -0.81
C GLN A 94 -7.75 7.19 -1.22
N SER A 95 -8.21 8.00 -2.18
CA SER A 95 -9.58 7.91 -2.72
C SER A 95 -9.83 6.57 -3.42
N ARG A 96 -8.87 6.07 -4.21
CA ARG A 96 -8.97 4.76 -4.87
C ARG A 96 -8.96 3.62 -3.85
N MET A 97 -8.11 3.69 -2.83
CA MET A 97 -8.08 2.70 -1.73
C MET A 97 -9.41 2.67 -0.97
N ALA A 98 -9.99 3.85 -0.69
CA ALA A 98 -11.30 3.94 -0.05
C ALA A 98 -12.42 3.40 -0.95
N ALA A 99 -12.40 3.69 -2.25
CA ALA A 99 -13.34 3.14 -3.23
C ALA A 99 -13.24 1.60 -3.34
N ALA A 100 -12.04 1.04 -3.17
CA ALA A 100 -11.81 -0.40 -3.12
C ALA A 100 -12.21 -1.04 -1.77
N GLY A 101 -12.79 -0.27 -0.84
CA GLY A 101 -13.28 -0.76 0.45
C GLY A 101 -12.22 -0.84 1.55
N LEU A 102 -11.09 -0.17 1.39
CA LEU A 102 -10.06 -0.05 2.41
C LEU A 102 -10.27 1.20 3.27
N GLU A 103 -9.87 1.12 4.53
CA GLU A 103 -9.79 2.25 5.45
C GLU A 103 -8.35 2.75 5.53
N VAL A 104 -8.09 3.97 5.03
CA VAL A 104 -6.77 4.60 5.14
C VAL A 104 -6.51 4.97 6.60
N VAL A 105 -5.41 4.48 7.15
CA VAL A 105 -5.09 4.63 8.59
C VAL A 105 -3.91 5.55 8.86
N ASP A 106 -2.97 5.68 7.91
CA ASP A 106 -1.81 6.55 8.05
C ASP A 106 -1.16 6.84 6.70
N GLU A 107 -0.44 7.96 6.61
CA GLU A 107 0.40 8.30 5.46
C GLU A 107 1.61 9.13 5.87
N HIS A 108 2.70 8.95 5.17
CA HIS A 108 3.89 9.81 5.31
C HIS A 108 4.75 9.78 4.06
N ARG A 109 5.68 10.73 3.96
CA ARG A 109 6.68 10.77 2.88
C ARG A 109 8.04 10.34 3.39
N VAL A 110 8.80 9.72 2.49
CA VAL A 110 10.14 9.21 2.76
C VAL A 110 11.09 9.51 1.61
N HIS A 111 12.37 9.31 1.84
CA HIS A 111 13.43 9.42 0.83
C HIS A 111 13.64 10.86 0.32
N ALA A 112 13.64 11.85 1.22
CA ALA A 112 13.88 13.25 0.85
C ALA A 112 15.23 13.47 0.18
N LEU A 113 16.29 12.78 0.65
CA LEU A 113 17.61 12.84 0.05
C LEU A 113 17.68 12.21 -1.35
N HIS A 114 16.70 11.39 -1.73
CA HIS A 114 16.68 10.77 -3.06
C HIS A 114 16.11 11.71 -4.13
N SER A 115 15.28 12.68 -3.78
CA SER A 115 14.68 13.61 -4.76
C SER A 115 15.74 14.42 -5.52
N PRO A 116 16.70 15.11 -4.88
CA PRO A 116 17.74 15.83 -5.60
C PRO A 116 18.64 14.90 -6.44
N TYR A 117 18.87 13.66 -6.00
CA TYR A 117 19.59 12.67 -6.78
C TYR A 117 18.88 12.36 -8.10
N TRP A 118 17.57 12.09 -8.04
CA TRP A 118 16.78 11.77 -9.23
C TRP A 118 16.63 12.97 -10.16
N TRP A 119 16.51 14.19 -9.64
CA TRP A 119 16.51 15.40 -10.44
C TRP A 119 17.83 15.56 -11.20
N LEU A 120 18.95 15.33 -10.53
CA LEU A 120 20.27 15.34 -11.14
C LEU A 120 20.40 14.25 -12.21
N ARG A 121 19.90 13.04 -11.94
CA ARG A 121 19.86 11.92 -12.91
C ARG A 121 19.05 12.32 -14.16
N CYS A 122 17.88 12.88 -13.99
CA CYS A 122 17.04 13.34 -15.09
C CYS A 122 17.72 14.46 -15.89
N ALA A 123 18.37 15.42 -15.24
CA ALA A 123 19.06 16.53 -15.90
C ALA A 123 20.29 16.09 -16.70
N VAL A 124 20.99 15.05 -16.28
CA VAL A 124 22.20 14.53 -16.95
C VAL A 124 21.88 13.45 -17.99
N GLY A 125 20.68 12.83 -17.87
CA GLY A 125 20.19 11.70 -18.66
C GLY A 125 19.99 10.47 -17.78
N PRO A 126 18.73 10.05 -17.56
CA PRO A 126 18.39 8.99 -16.61
C PRO A 126 18.99 7.63 -17.00
N ASN A 127 19.20 7.39 -18.28
CA ASN A 127 19.72 6.14 -18.84
C ASN A 127 21.26 6.11 -18.94
N ARG A 128 21.95 7.21 -18.64
CA ARG A 128 23.43 7.23 -18.68
C ARG A 128 24.04 6.41 -17.56
N PRO A 129 25.15 5.71 -17.78
CA PRO A 129 25.91 5.08 -16.69
C PRO A 129 26.28 6.10 -15.61
N ILE A 130 26.20 5.66 -14.33
CA ILE A 130 26.47 6.55 -13.18
C ILE A 130 27.89 7.08 -13.20
N GLU A 131 28.83 6.28 -13.71
CA GLU A 131 30.26 6.53 -13.77
C GLU A 131 30.63 7.66 -14.74
N GLU A 132 29.79 7.93 -15.76
CA GLU A 132 30.01 8.99 -16.72
C GLU A 132 29.85 10.40 -16.14
N SER A 133 29.15 10.52 -15.01
CA SER A 133 28.96 11.80 -14.32
C SER A 133 29.56 11.75 -12.92
N ARG A 134 30.64 12.53 -12.71
CA ARG A 134 31.30 12.62 -11.40
C ARG A 134 30.34 13.07 -10.30
N VAL A 135 29.44 14.01 -10.61
CA VAL A 135 28.48 14.55 -9.63
C VAL A 135 27.44 13.50 -9.26
N VAL A 136 26.89 12.78 -10.25
CA VAL A 136 25.95 11.68 -10.03
C VAL A 136 26.60 10.57 -9.22
N SER A 137 27.82 10.17 -9.59
CA SER A 137 28.59 9.12 -8.91
C SER A 137 28.87 9.48 -7.44
N LEU A 138 29.28 10.74 -7.18
CA LEU A 138 29.52 11.22 -5.81
C LEU A 138 28.22 11.19 -4.99
N TYR A 139 27.12 11.67 -5.56
CA TYR A 139 25.84 11.67 -4.86
C TYR A 139 25.31 10.24 -4.61
N HIS A 140 25.43 9.35 -5.60
CA HIS A 140 25.11 7.93 -5.44
C HIS A 140 25.89 7.29 -4.29
N ARG A 141 27.19 7.56 -4.18
CA ARG A 141 28.03 7.09 -3.07
C ARG A 141 27.56 7.64 -1.72
N LEU A 142 27.11 8.91 -1.67
CA LEU A 142 26.54 9.50 -0.46
C LEU A 142 25.26 8.75 -0.04
N LEU A 143 24.35 8.49 -0.98
CA LEU A 143 23.11 7.74 -0.68
C LEU A 143 23.41 6.30 -0.25
N THR A 144 24.33 5.62 -0.92
CA THR A 144 24.78 4.28 -0.53
C THR A 144 25.36 4.27 0.88
N TRP A 145 26.22 5.25 1.21
CA TRP A 145 26.76 5.41 2.56
C TRP A 145 25.63 5.67 3.59
N ASP A 146 24.67 6.53 3.25
CA ASP A 146 23.52 6.81 4.12
C ASP A 146 22.71 5.56 4.42
N ILE A 147 22.38 4.76 3.39
CA ILE A 147 21.63 3.51 3.55
C ILE A 147 22.39 2.51 4.43
N VAL A 148 23.70 2.32 4.17
CA VAL A 148 24.51 1.30 4.86
C VAL A 148 24.83 1.71 6.30
N LYS A 149 25.15 2.98 6.54
CA LYS A 149 25.59 3.47 7.87
C LYS A 149 24.44 4.03 8.71
N ALA A 150 23.36 4.45 8.07
CA ALA A 150 22.18 5.05 8.71
C ALA A 150 22.53 6.11 9.77
N PRO A 151 23.39 7.12 9.47
CA PRO A 151 23.85 8.07 10.47
C PRO A 151 22.69 8.93 11.01
N ARG A 152 22.78 9.35 12.27
CA ARG A 152 21.73 10.14 12.91
C ARG A 152 21.51 11.50 12.22
N THR A 153 22.57 12.09 11.67
CA THR A 153 22.52 13.39 10.98
C THR A 153 21.65 13.34 9.73
N THR A 154 21.85 12.37 8.86
CA THR A 154 21.04 12.21 7.65
C THR A 154 19.60 11.82 7.98
N ARG A 155 19.37 11.04 9.05
CA ARG A 155 18.02 10.73 9.55
C ARG A 155 17.28 11.98 10.03
N MET A 156 17.98 12.91 10.65
CA MET A 156 17.39 14.19 11.07
C MET A 156 17.07 15.07 9.85
N VAL A 157 17.99 15.16 8.89
CA VAL A 157 17.77 15.88 7.63
C VAL A 157 16.60 15.26 6.85
N GLU A 158 16.56 13.94 6.76
CA GLU A 158 15.46 13.21 6.13
C GLU A 158 14.11 13.58 6.75
N ARG A 159 13.98 13.49 8.07
CA ARG A 159 12.73 13.83 8.78
C ARG A 159 12.30 15.27 8.56
N LEU A 160 13.25 16.21 8.53
CA LEU A 160 12.96 17.63 8.35
C LEU A 160 12.43 17.94 6.96
N PHE A 161 13.01 17.31 5.94
CA PHE A 161 12.69 17.61 4.54
C PHE A 161 11.70 16.63 3.90
N ALA A 162 11.44 15.46 4.50
CA ALA A 162 10.51 14.47 3.95
C ALA A 162 9.11 15.03 3.64
N PRO A 163 8.50 15.91 4.44
CA PRO A 163 7.17 16.46 4.12
C PRO A 163 7.11 17.21 2.77
N ILE A 164 8.22 17.77 2.31
CA ILE A 164 8.30 18.57 1.07
C ILE A 164 9.02 17.78 -0.03
N LEU A 165 10.20 17.25 0.28
CA LEU A 165 11.12 16.62 -0.67
C LEU A 165 11.04 15.10 -0.70
N GLY A 166 10.24 14.46 0.16
CA GLY A 166 10.10 13.01 0.16
C GLY A 166 9.79 12.48 -1.24
N LYS A 167 10.66 11.61 -1.77
CA LYS A 167 10.54 11.04 -3.13
C LYS A 167 9.32 10.14 -3.23
N SER A 168 9.01 9.42 -2.17
CA SER A 168 7.91 8.47 -2.13
C SER A 168 6.87 8.86 -1.08
N LEU A 169 5.60 8.69 -1.44
CA LEU A 169 4.46 8.73 -0.53
C LEU A 169 4.12 7.29 -0.13
N VAL A 170 4.08 7.04 1.17
CA VAL A 170 3.64 5.76 1.75
C VAL A 170 2.24 5.94 2.31
N VAL A 171 1.30 5.11 1.90
CA VAL A 171 -0.08 5.09 2.40
C VAL A 171 -0.37 3.74 3.01
N TYR A 172 -0.85 3.72 4.25
CA TYR A 172 -1.29 2.51 4.94
C TYR A 172 -2.81 2.47 4.98
N ALA A 173 -3.36 1.32 4.63
CA ALA A 173 -4.78 1.09 4.74
C ALA A 173 -5.08 -0.29 5.34
N ARG A 174 -6.23 -0.42 5.96
CA ARG A 174 -6.73 -1.66 6.56
C ARG A 174 -7.95 -2.14 5.81
N ARG A 175 -8.04 -3.45 5.59
CA ARG A 175 -9.28 -4.07 5.14
C ARG A 175 -10.22 -4.20 6.34
N PRO A 176 -11.41 -3.57 6.33
CA PRO A 176 -12.37 -3.67 7.43
C PRO A 176 -12.74 -5.11 7.76
N ILE A 177 -12.99 -5.38 9.03
CA ILE A 177 -13.63 -6.63 9.44
C ILE A 177 -15.13 -6.41 9.30
N THR A 178 -15.75 -7.00 8.27
CA THR A 178 -17.21 -6.99 8.17
C THR A 178 -17.78 -7.87 9.27
N VAL A 179 -18.17 -7.26 10.38
CA VAL A 179 -18.97 -7.97 11.38
C VAL A 179 -20.35 -8.13 10.75
N VAL A 180 -20.69 -9.33 10.33
CA VAL A 180 -22.07 -9.66 9.93
C VAL A 180 -22.91 -9.60 11.20
N THR A 181 -23.37 -8.39 11.56
CA THR A 181 -24.39 -8.18 12.58
C THR A 181 -25.75 -8.59 11.99
N GLY A 182 -25.97 -9.89 11.91
CA GLY A 182 -27.18 -10.45 11.32
C GLY A 182 -27.32 -11.93 11.56
N LEU A 183 -27.09 -12.39 12.83
CA LEU A 183 -27.83 -13.59 13.25
C LEU A 183 -29.30 -13.16 13.41
N PRO A 184 -30.21 -13.74 12.65
CA PRO A 184 -31.63 -13.59 12.97
C PRO A 184 -31.83 -14.08 14.41
N ARG A 185 -32.51 -13.30 15.21
CA ARG A 185 -32.93 -13.63 16.58
C ARG A 185 -33.95 -14.77 16.51
N LEU A 186 -33.46 -16.00 16.20
CA LEU A 186 -34.31 -17.21 16.02
C LEU A 186 -34.41 -18.03 17.29
N LEU A 187 -34.13 -17.47 18.48
CA LEU A 187 -34.31 -18.13 19.76
C LEU A 187 -34.95 -17.20 20.81
N ALA A 188 -35.98 -16.46 20.39
CA ALA A 188 -36.85 -15.79 21.37
C ALA A 188 -38.29 -16.10 21.02
N GLY A 189 -38.76 -17.25 21.44
CA GLY A 189 -40.18 -17.61 21.26
C GLY A 189 -40.42 -19.07 21.52
N ASN A 190 -40.34 -19.50 22.76
CA ASN A 190 -41.22 -20.51 23.34
C ASN A 190 -41.02 -20.47 24.86
N THR A 191 -41.78 -19.60 25.52
CA THR A 191 -42.15 -19.79 26.89
C THR A 191 -43.08 -21.03 26.96
N PRO A 192 -42.83 -22.00 27.85
CA PRO A 192 -43.78 -23.09 28.01
C PRO A 192 -45.08 -22.55 28.60
N GLU A 193 -46.16 -22.81 27.89
CA GLU A 193 -47.51 -22.59 28.34
C GLU A 193 -47.75 -23.39 29.62
N GLU A 194 -48.24 -22.73 30.65
CA GLU A 194 -48.68 -23.34 31.94
C GLU A 194 -49.70 -24.43 31.68
N VAL A 195 -49.35 -25.67 32.05
CA VAL A 195 -50.31 -26.78 32.11
C VAL A 195 -51.17 -26.55 33.33
N GLY A 196 -52.39 -26.09 33.09
CA GLY A 196 -53.44 -25.96 34.12
C GLY A 196 -53.77 -27.32 34.76
N THR A 197 -53.56 -27.39 36.05
CA THR A 197 -54.05 -28.47 36.92
C THR A 197 -55.57 -28.52 36.88
N ARG A 198 -56.15 -29.58 36.31
CA ARG A 198 -57.55 -29.97 36.51
C ARG A 198 -57.70 -30.69 37.82
N GLU A 199 -58.38 -30.07 38.71
CA GLU A 199 -58.91 -30.62 39.95
C GLU A 199 -59.88 -31.74 39.64
N HIS A 200 -59.67 -32.94 40.20
CA HIS A 200 -60.61 -34.06 40.16
C HIS A 200 -61.55 -33.92 41.33
N ASP A 201 -62.79 -33.56 41.07
CA ASP A 201 -63.88 -33.71 42.04
C ASP A 201 -64.27 -35.20 42.19
N HIS A 202 -64.18 -35.67 43.41
CA HIS A 202 -64.77 -36.94 43.90
C HIS A 202 -66.27 -36.77 43.95
N VAL A 203 -67.02 -37.64 43.28
CA VAL A 203 -68.42 -37.94 43.64
C VAL A 203 -68.52 -39.36 44.09
N THR A 204 -68.91 -39.48 45.36
CA THR A 204 -69.38 -40.69 46.01
C THR A 204 -70.83 -40.93 45.67
N ALA A 205 -71.20 -42.17 45.36
CA ALA A 205 -72.37 -42.93 45.71
C ALA A 205 -72.26 -44.36 45.15
#